data_651256f13e45b507bf12f61b2ef02153
#
_entry.id   651256f13e45b507bf12f61b2ef02153
#
_cell.length_a   1.000
_cell.length_b   1.000
_cell.length_c   1.000
_cell.angle_alpha   90.00
_cell.angle_beta   90.00
_cell.angle_gamma   90.00
#
_symmetry.space_group_name_H-M   'P 1'
#
loop_
_entity.id
_entity.type
_entity.pdbx_description
1 polymer ?
#
loop_
_entity_poly.entity_id
_entity_poly.type
_entity_poly.pdbx_seq_one_letter_code
_entity_poly.pdbx_strand_id
1 'polypeptide(L)'
;MTTETTPDTIYATPANWVATGTGAQGNLFLTGRAGTGKTTMLRKFLAGAGEKAIVLAPTGVAAMNAGGQTIHSFFKFPPRLIEPTDIKRLRSTRLVKAIDTMIIDEISMVRSDMLDAIDKSLKLNRASKRPFGGVRMILSGDLHQLPPVVSGQEAPILRERYGGSYFFNAPAFKDAEFSLLALKHVFRQAEPRFLALLGALRTGRVTPNDEAVLRGLVSTRSAVE
;
A
#
# COMPACT_ATOMS: atom_id res chain seq x y z
N MET A 1 -11.24 27.53 19.48
CA MET A 1 -9.88 27.37 18.90
C MET A 1 -9.59 25.89 18.97
N THR A 2 -9.92 25.17 17.91
CA THR A 2 -9.64 23.73 17.77
C THR A 2 -8.24 23.64 17.15
N THR A 3 -7.29 23.16 17.91
CA THR A 3 -5.94 22.82 17.43
C THR A 3 -6.07 21.59 16.53
N GLU A 4 -6.01 21.81 15.21
CA GLU A 4 -5.75 20.75 14.24
C GLU A 4 -4.35 20.19 14.52
N THR A 5 -4.29 19.03 15.14
CA THR A 5 -3.08 18.22 15.20
C THR A 5 -2.88 17.62 13.81
N THR A 6 -2.05 18.27 13.00
CA THR A 6 -1.49 17.68 11.78
C THR A 6 -0.74 16.41 12.19
N PRO A 7 -1.03 15.24 11.61
CA PRO A 7 -0.25 14.04 11.91
C PRO A 7 1.21 14.31 11.57
N ASP A 8 2.12 14.00 12.48
CA ASP A 8 3.55 14.16 12.33
C ASP A 8 4.02 13.42 11.07
N THR A 9 4.15 14.14 9.98
CA THR A 9 4.66 13.59 8.72
C THR A 9 6.18 13.53 8.82
N ILE A 10 6.72 12.36 9.16
CA ILE A 10 8.16 12.16 9.24
C ILE A 10 8.71 12.09 7.82
N TYR A 11 9.45 13.11 7.43
CA TYR A 11 10.20 13.11 6.17
C TYR A 11 11.57 12.44 6.39
N ALA A 12 11.72 11.21 5.91
CA ALA A 12 12.95 10.46 6.10
C ALA A 12 13.69 10.23 4.77
N THR A 13 15.02 10.29 4.83
CA THR A 13 15.88 9.64 3.85
C THR A 13 15.97 8.14 4.17
N PRO A 14 16.28 7.25 3.21
CA PRO A 14 16.41 5.82 3.47
C PRO A 14 17.39 5.46 4.61
N ALA A 15 18.42 6.27 4.83
CA ALA A 15 19.39 6.08 5.91
C ALA A 15 18.79 6.37 7.30
N ASN A 16 17.98 7.42 7.42
CA ASN A 16 17.37 7.79 8.70
C ASN A 16 16.24 6.85 9.12
N TRP A 17 15.56 6.21 8.15
CA TRP A 17 14.47 5.28 8.46
C TRP A 17 14.97 3.99 9.12
N VAL A 18 16.13 3.47 8.71
CA VAL A 18 16.73 2.29 9.37
C VAL A 18 17.04 2.59 10.83
N ALA A 19 17.44 3.83 11.14
CA ALA A 19 17.67 4.25 12.52
C ALA A 19 16.38 4.48 13.33
N THR A 20 15.30 4.96 12.68
CA THR A 20 14.01 5.26 13.35
C THR A 20 13.00 4.11 13.22
N GLY A 21 13.08 3.28 12.20
CA GLY A 21 12.13 2.19 11.93
C GLY A 21 12.20 1.03 12.91
N THR A 22 13.35 0.83 13.58
CA THR A 22 13.48 -0.12 14.69
C THR A 22 12.85 0.38 16.00
N GLY A 23 12.55 1.67 16.11
CA GLY A 23 11.94 2.29 17.30
C GLY A 23 10.44 2.56 17.20
N ALA A 24 9.86 2.64 16.01
CA ALA A 24 8.42 2.88 15.85
C ALA A 24 7.63 1.58 16.05
N GLN A 25 7.08 1.39 17.23
CA GLN A 25 6.28 0.20 17.59
C GLN A 25 4.86 0.19 17.01
N GLY A 26 4.46 1.17 16.16
CA GLY A 26 3.13 1.33 15.61
C GLY A 26 2.98 0.84 14.17
N ASN A 27 1.74 0.93 13.66
CA ASN A 27 1.45 0.71 12.25
C ASN A 27 2.04 1.84 11.39
N LEU A 28 2.42 1.53 10.15
CA LEU A 28 3.09 2.47 9.27
C LEU A 28 2.41 2.51 7.89
N PHE A 29 2.13 3.72 7.39
CA PHE A 29 1.82 3.95 5.99
C PHE A 29 3.02 4.60 5.29
N LEU A 30 3.72 3.82 4.46
CA LEU A 30 4.87 4.23 3.67
C LEU A 30 4.40 4.67 2.28
N THR A 31 4.53 5.96 1.96
CA THR A 31 4.15 6.50 0.66
C THR A 31 5.31 7.22 -0.03
N GLY A 32 5.17 7.46 -1.32
CA GLY A 32 6.17 8.16 -2.13
C GLY A 32 6.03 7.83 -3.60
N ARG A 33 6.62 8.69 -4.45
CA ARG A 33 6.61 8.51 -5.91
C ARG A 33 7.24 7.19 -6.35
N ALA A 34 6.99 6.76 -7.60
CA ALA A 34 7.76 5.69 -8.21
C ALA A 34 9.27 6.00 -8.16
N GLY A 35 10.09 5.00 -7.86
CA GLY A 35 11.54 5.17 -7.78
C GLY A 35 12.09 5.84 -6.52
N THR A 36 11.28 6.10 -5.49
CA THR A 36 11.74 6.64 -4.20
C THR A 36 12.33 5.60 -3.26
N GLY A 37 12.38 4.33 -3.68
CA GLY A 37 13.00 3.26 -2.89
C GLY A 37 12.09 2.57 -1.88
N LYS A 38 10.75 2.69 -1.98
CA LYS A 38 9.79 2.00 -1.10
C LYS A 38 10.10 0.50 -0.98
N THR A 39 10.12 -0.22 -2.08
CA THR A 39 10.39 -1.67 -2.12
C THR A 39 11.78 -2.03 -1.57
N THR A 40 12.79 -1.18 -1.81
CA THR A 40 14.13 -1.36 -1.24
C THR A 40 14.13 -1.23 0.28
N MET A 41 13.37 -0.27 0.80
CA MET A 41 13.18 -0.11 2.26
C MET A 41 12.46 -1.32 2.86
N LEU A 42 11.39 -1.79 2.24
CA LEU A 42 10.68 -2.98 2.70
C LEU A 42 11.57 -4.21 2.73
N ARG A 43 12.41 -4.42 1.70
CA ARG A 43 13.37 -5.53 1.68
C ARG A 43 14.41 -5.43 2.80
N LYS A 44 14.93 -4.23 3.08
CA LYS A 44 15.86 -4.01 4.21
C LYS A 44 15.17 -4.28 5.56
N PHE A 45 13.93 -3.85 5.70
CA PHE A 45 13.13 -4.14 6.89
C PHE A 45 12.96 -5.64 7.09
N LEU A 46 12.56 -6.37 6.04
CA LEU A 46 12.38 -7.82 6.07
C LEU A 46 13.67 -8.57 6.45
N ALA A 47 14.80 -8.14 5.91
CA ALA A 47 16.10 -8.73 6.24
C ALA A 47 16.43 -8.62 7.75
N GLY A 48 15.92 -7.59 8.43
CA GLY A 48 16.08 -7.40 9.87
C GLY A 48 14.96 -7.97 10.74
N ALA A 49 13.78 -8.22 10.16
CA ALA A 49 12.59 -8.66 10.91
C ALA A 49 12.51 -10.19 11.12
N GLY A 50 13.34 -10.96 10.41
CA GLY A 50 13.34 -12.43 10.51
C GLY A 50 12.05 -13.08 9.98
N GLU A 51 11.83 -14.34 10.38
CA GLU A 51 10.72 -15.20 9.87
C GLU A 51 9.31 -14.76 10.30
N LYS A 52 9.20 -13.79 11.22
CA LYS A 52 7.91 -13.33 11.76
C LYS A 52 7.26 -12.22 10.94
N ALA A 53 7.88 -11.80 9.85
CA ALA A 53 7.33 -10.82 8.91
C ALA A 53 6.90 -11.49 7.61
N ILE A 54 5.73 -11.09 7.08
CA ILE A 54 5.24 -11.55 5.79
C ILE A 54 4.93 -10.38 4.86
N VAL A 55 5.06 -10.62 3.56
CA VAL A 55 4.72 -9.64 2.52
C VAL A 55 3.53 -10.15 1.73
N LEU A 56 2.55 -9.28 1.58
CA LEU A 56 1.37 -9.52 0.75
C LEU A 56 1.23 -8.40 -0.27
N ALA A 57 0.57 -8.69 -1.40
CA ALA A 57 0.23 -7.69 -2.40
C ALA A 57 -1.12 -7.99 -3.06
N PRO A 58 -1.79 -7.01 -3.68
CA PRO A 58 -3.08 -7.20 -4.33
C PRO A 58 -3.00 -8.05 -5.61
N THR A 59 -1.87 -8.02 -6.31
CA THR A 59 -1.67 -8.74 -7.59
C THR A 59 -0.52 -9.73 -7.55
N GLY A 60 -0.54 -10.73 -8.44
CA GLY A 60 0.54 -11.72 -8.55
C GLY A 60 1.88 -11.09 -8.90
N VAL A 61 1.90 -10.14 -9.84
CA VAL A 61 3.12 -9.43 -10.25
C VAL A 61 3.72 -8.62 -9.09
N ALA A 62 2.89 -7.87 -8.36
CA ALA A 62 3.34 -7.13 -7.20
C ALA A 62 3.87 -8.07 -6.10
N ALA A 63 3.18 -9.19 -5.86
CA ALA A 63 3.62 -10.19 -4.89
C ALA A 63 4.98 -10.80 -5.24
N MET A 64 5.21 -11.16 -6.50
CA MET A 64 6.50 -11.66 -6.98
C MET A 64 7.61 -10.62 -6.80
N ASN A 65 7.37 -9.37 -7.18
CA ASN A 65 8.33 -8.28 -7.05
C ASN A 65 8.71 -8.00 -5.59
N ALA A 66 7.75 -8.14 -4.68
CA ALA A 66 7.94 -7.92 -3.25
C ALA A 66 8.51 -9.15 -2.52
N GLY A 67 8.62 -10.31 -3.18
CA GLY A 67 9.06 -11.57 -2.57
C GLY A 67 8.02 -12.18 -1.61
N GLY A 68 6.74 -11.96 -1.89
CA GLY A 68 5.63 -12.41 -1.05
C GLY A 68 4.57 -13.20 -1.82
N GLN A 69 3.33 -13.15 -1.34
CA GLN A 69 2.18 -13.79 -1.98
C GLN A 69 0.99 -12.83 -2.08
N THR A 70 -0.04 -13.20 -2.84
CA THR A 70 -1.23 -12.35 -2.96
C THR A 70 -2.09 -12.43 -1.69
N ILE A 71 -2.78 -11.31 -1.38
CA ILE A 71 -3.75 -11.22 -0.29
C ILE A 71 -4.81 -12.34 -0.42
N HIS A 72 -5.37 -12.52 -1.63
CA HIS A 72 -6.36 -13.55 -1.91
C HIS A 72 -5.83 -14.97 -1.62
N SER A 73 -4.59 -15.26 -2.01
CA SER A 73 -3.98 -16.57 -1.75
C SER A 73 -3.76 -16.82 -0.27
N PHE A 74 -3.28 -15.83 0.46
CA PHE A 74 -2.99 -15.97 1.89
C PHE A 74 -4.26 -16.17 2.72
N PHE A 75 -5.25 -15.26 2.56
CA PHE A 75 -6.47 -15.26 3.35
C PHE A 75 -7.58 -16.17 2.79
N LYS A 76 -7.38 -16.72 1.57
CA LYS A 76 -8.38 -17.52 0.84
C LYS A 76 -9.65 -16.71 0.52
N PHE A 77 -9.49 -15.41 0.30
CA PHE A 77 -10.59 -14.56 -0.12
C PHE A 77 -10.96 -14.80 -1.59
N PRO A 78 -12.25 -14.72 -1.93
CA PRO A 78 -12.70 -14.82 -3.33
C PRO A 78 -12.33 -13.54 -4.11
N PRO A 79 -12.14 -13.63 -5.45
CA PRO A 79 -11.83 -12.49 -6.30
C PRO A 79 -13.10 -11.66 -6.64
N ARG A 80 -13.87 -11.29 -5.66
CA ARG A 80 -15.10 -10.48 -5.72
C ARG A 80 -15.22 -9.63 -4.47
N LEU A 81 -16.34 -8.91 -4.31
CA LEU A 81 -16.66 -8.23 -3.05
C LEU A 81 -16.64 -9.25 -1.91
N ILE A 82 -15.89 -8.92 -0.86
CA ILE A 82 -15.72 -9.82 0.28
C ILE A 82 -16.86 -9.61 1.26
N GLU A 83 -17.62 -10.67 1.50
CA GLU A 83 -18.71 -10.68 2.46
C GLU A 83 -18.26 -11.25 3.82
N PRO A 84 -18.95 -10.93 4.93
CA PRO A 84 -18.61 -11.46 6.26
C PRO A 84 -18.53 -12.99 6.31
N THR A 85 -19.31 -13.70 5.49
CA THR A 85 -19.34 -15.15 5.36
C THR A 85 -18.11 -15.74 4.69
N ASP A 86 -17.32 -14.92 3.98
CA ASP A 86 -16.06 -15.33 3.35
C ASP A 86 -14.91 -15.39 4.37
N ILE A 87 -15.08 -14.74 5.53
CA ILE A 87 -14.05 -14.68 6.57
C ILE A 87 -14.12 -15.92 7.42
N LYS A 88 -13.15 -16.83 7.21
CA LYS A 88 -13.12 -18.15 7.86
C LYS A 88 -11.81 -18.36 8.64
N ARG A 89 -11.83 -19.38 9.52
CA ARG A 89 -10.60 -19.85 10.14
C ARG A 89 -9.68 -20.45 9.09
N LEU A 90 -8.44 -19.99 9.08
CA LEU A 90 -7.41 -20.45 8.16
C LEU A 90 -6.85 -21.80 8.66
N ARG A 91 -6.52 -22.69 7.72
CA ARG A 91 -5.88 -23.99 8.07
C ARG A 91 -4.55 -23.78 8.79
N SER A 92 -3.79 -22.77 8.40
CA SER A 92 -2.49 -22.42 8.98
C SER A 92 -2.60 -21.47 10.18
N THR A 93 -3.50 -21.73 11.12
CA THR A 93 -3.72 -20.87 12.31
C THR A 93 -2.42 -20.65 13.11
N ARG A 94 -1.53 -21.66 13.16
CA ARG A 94 -0.22 -21.55 13.83
C ARG A 94 0.65 -20.49 13.17
N LEU A 95 0.69 -20.46 11.83
CA LEU A 95 1.43 -19.45 11.06
C LEU A 95 0.88 -18.04 11.36
N VAL A 96 -0.45 -17.87 11.27
CA VAL A 96 -1.08 -16.55 11.51
C VAL A 96 -0.81 -16.04 12.93
N LYS A 97 -0.75 -16.93 13.92
CA LYS A 97 -0.41 -16.58 15.30
C LYS A 97 1.06 -16.19 15.47
N ALA A 98 1.95 -16.72 14.65
CA ALA A 98 3.39 -16.44 14.72
C ALA A 98 3.79 -15.13 14.02
N ILE A 99 2.93 -14.56 13.18
CA ILE A 99 3.21 -13.32 12.46
C ILE A 99 3.21 -12.14 13.44
N ASP A 100 4.32 -11.42 13.50
CA ASP A 100 4.44 -10.18 14.27
C ASP A 100 4.23 -8.95 13.37
N THR A 101 4.64 -9.03 12.10
CA THR A 101 4.51 -7.93 11.13
C THR A 101 3.94 -8.41 9.81
N MET A 102 2.97 -7.69 9.28
CA MET A 102 2.42 -7.88 7.93
C MET A 102 2.67 -6.65 7.08
N ILE A 103 3.31 -6.83 5.95
CA ILE A 103 3.55 -5.78 4.96
C ILE A 103 2.54 -6.00 3.82
N ILE A 104 1.85 -4.92 3.44
CA ILE A 104 1.02 -4.92 2.23
C ILE A 104 1.63 -3.91 1.26
N ASP A 105 2.25 -4.40 0.19
CA ASP A 105 2.78 -3.55 -0.88
C ASP A 105 1.70 -3.27 -1.92
N GLU A 106 1.84 -2.16 -2.67
CA GLU A 106 0.84 -1.65 -3.63
C GLU A 106 -0.55 -1.44 -3.00
N ILE A 107 -0.58 -0.89 -1.79
CA ILE A 107 -1.81 -0.68 -1.01
C ILE A 107 -2.85 0.19 -1.74
N SER A 108 -2.43 1.05 -2.69
CA SER A 108 -3.33 1.88 -3.50
C SER A 108 -4.36 1.06 -4.28
N MET A 109 -4.04 -0.19 -4.62
CA MET A 109 -4.93 -1.11 -5.34
C MET A 109 -5.82 -1.95 -4.40
N VAL A 110 -5.66 -1.84 -3.09
CA VAL A 110 -6.44 -2.60 -2.11
C VAL A 110 -7.75 -1.89 -1.82
N ARG A 111 -8.87 -2.61 -1.96
CA ARG A 111 -10.21 -2.09 -1.66
C ARG A 111 -10.47 -1.99 -0.16
N SER A 112 -11.42 -1.13 0.20
CA SER A 112 -11.87 -0.94 1.58
C SER A 112 -12.42 -2.23 2.22
N ASP A 113 -13.23 -3.00 1.49
CA ASP A 113 -13.76 -4.29 1.96
C ASP A 113 -12.63 -5.30 2.21
N MET A 114 -11.60 -5.28 1.38
CA MET A 114 -10.46 -6.20 1.52
C MET A 114 -9.62 -5.87 2.75
N LEU A 115 -9.31 -4.60 3.02
CA LEU A 115 -8.57 -4.25 4.23
C LEU A 115 -9.36 -4.55 5.51
N ASP A 116 -10.67 -4.29 5.49
CA ASP A 116 -11.58 -4.63 6.59
C ASP A 116 -11.67 -6.15 6.80
N ALA A 117 -11.69 -6.93 5.73
CA ALA A 117 -11.68 -8.40 5.80
C ALA A 117 -10.34 -8.94 6.35
N ILE A 118 -9.21 -8.33 6.00
CA ILE A 118 -7.89 -8.66 6.58
C ILE A 118 -7.92 -8.48 8.10
N ASP A 119 -8.40 -7.35 8.57
CA ASP A 119 -8.53 -7.06 10.00
C ASP A 119 -9.39 -8.12 10.72
N LYS A 120 -10.58 -8.36 10.19
CA LYS A 120 -11.52 -9.34 10.76
C LYS A 120 -10.95 -10.77 10.74
N SER A 121 -10.27 -11.15 9.65
CA SER A 121 -9.62 -12.46 9.55
C SER A 121 -8.49 -12.62 10.56
N LEU A 122 -7.64 -11.59 10.75
CA LEU A 122 -6.58 -11.63 11.74
C LEU A 122 -7.14 -11.67 13.16
N LYS A 123 -8.17 -10.88 13.48
CA LYS A 123 -8.86 -10.92 14.78
C LYS A 123 -9.42 -12.32 15.07
N LEU A 124 -10.09 -12.94 14.10
CA LEU A 124 -10.67 -14.28 14.22
C LEU A 124 -9.58 -15.36 14.45
N ASN A 125 -8.52 -15.35 13.63
CA ASN A 125 -7.51 -16.41 13.62
C ASN A 125 -6.51 -16.29 14.79
N ARG A 126 -6.34 -15.11 15.34
CA ARG A 126 -5.49 -14.85 16.52
C ARG A 126 -6.27 -14.83 17.84
N ALA A 127 -7.61 -14.92 17.78
CA ALA A 127 -8.50 -14.78 18.93
C ALA A 127 -8.23 -13.46 19.70
N SER A 128 -8.06 -12.36 19.00
CA SER A 128 -7.69 -11.05 19.54
C SER A 128 -8.64 -9.98 19.01
N LYS A 129 -9.14 -9.09 19.88
CA LYS A 129 -9.98 -7.94 19.52
C LYS A 129 -9.18 -6.70 19.10
N ARG A 130 -7.85 -6.71 19.28
CA ARG A 130 -6.98 -5.60 18.89
C ARG A 130 -7.04 -5.38 17.38
N PRO A 131 -6.84 -4.15 16.86
CA PRO A 131 -6.72 -3.90 15.44
C PRO A 131 -5.74 -4.89 14.80
N PHE A 132 -6.11 -5.44 13.65
CA PHE A 132 -5.39 -6.48 12.91
C PHE A 132 -4.96 -7.69 13.79
N GLY A 133 -5.75 -8.02 14.82
CA GLY A 133 -5.41 -9.11 15.75
C GLY A 133 -4.12 -8.87 16.54
N GLY A 134 -3.64 -7.63 16.60
CA GLY A 134 -2.37 -7.25 17.22
C GLY A 134 -1.13 -7.46 16.35
N VAL A 135 -1.30 -7.73 15.05
CA VAL A 135 -0.21 -7.73 14.06
C VAL A 135 0.15 -6.28 13.72
N ARG A 136 1.43 -5.98 13.68
CA ARG A 136 1.93 -4.70 13.16
C ARG A 136 1.71 -4.63 11.65
N MET A 137 1.07 -3.58 11.17
CA MET A 137 0.81 -3.38 9.74
C MET A 137 1.78 -2.36 9.15
N ILE A 138 2.39 -2.69 8.02
CA ILE A 138 3.16 -1.77 7.19
C ILE A 138 2.48 -1.73 5.82
N LEU A 139 1.83 -0.63 5.50
CA LEU A 139 1.15 -0.42 4.23
C LEU A 139 2.07 0.41 3.33
N SER A 140 2.35 -0.04 2.10
CA SER A 140 3.23 0.65 1.17
C SER A 140 2.54 0.90 -0.16
N GLY A 141 2.63 2.12 -0.68
CA GLY A 141 2.05 2.45 -1.98
C GLY A 141 2.12 3.93 -2.35
N ASP A 142 1.57 4.24 -3.51
CA ASP A 142 1.43 5.59 -4.04
C ASP A 142 -0.02 5.82 -4.48
N LEU A 143 -0.74 6.70 -3.79
CA LEU A 143 -2.16 6.99 -4.06
C LEU A 143 -2.43 7.65 -5.42
N HIS A 144 -1.38 8.09 -6.12
CA HIS A 144 -1.49 8.60 -7.50
C HIS A 144 -1.19 7.52 -8.56
N GLN A 145 -0.92 6.29 -8.15
CA GLN A 145 -0.81 5.13 -9.06
C GLN A 145 -2.17 4.47 -9.24
N LEU A 146 -2.19 3.21 -9.69
CA LEU A 146 -3.43 2.52 -10.00
C LEU A 146 -4.37 2.46 -8.77
N PRO A 147 -5.63 2.88 -8.93
CA PRO A 147 -6.65 2.77 -7.89
C PRO A 147 -7.11 1.31 -7.75
N PRO A 148 -7.92 1.00 -6.72
CA PRO A 148 -8.58 -0.28 -6.61
C PRO A 148 -9.45 -0.57 -7.84
N VAL A 149 -9.40 -1.81 -8.34
CA VAL A 149 -10.29 -2.26 -9.41
C VAL A 149 -11.67 -2.55 -8.79
N VAL A 150 -12.69 -1.84 -9.29
CA VAL A 150 -14.06 -1.93 -8.80
C VAL A 150 -15.01 -2.00 -9.99
N SER A 151 -15.88 -3.00 -10.03
CA SER A 151 -16.93 -3.10 -11.04
C SER A 151 -18.04 -2.07 -10.81
N GLY A 152 -18.82 -1.77 -11.87
CA GLY A 152 -19.97 -0.86 -11.75
C GLY A 152 -21.01 -1.33 -10.72
N GLN A 153 -21.12 -2.63 -10.48
CA GLN A 153 -22.03 -3.21 -9.49
C GLN A 153 -21.48 -3.12 -8.04
N GLU A 154 -20.18 -3.17 -7.85
CA GLU A 154 -19.54 -3.10 -6.54
C GLU A 154 -19.40 -1.67 -6.03
N ALA A 155 -19.23 -0.69 -6.92
CA ALA A 155 -18.98 0.70 -6.55
C ALA A 155 -20.06 1.33 -5.65
N PRO A 156 -21.38 1.16 -5.91
CA PRO A 156 -22.42 1.63 -5.02
C PRO A 156 -22.36 0.99 -3.63
N ILE A 157 -22.10 -0.32 -3.57
CA ILE A 157 -22.04 -1.09 -2.31
C ILE A 157 -20.85 -0.61 -1.46
N LEU A 158 -19.68 -0.42 -2.08
CA LEU A 158 -18.49 0.08 -1.37
C LEU A 158 -18.70 1.52 -0.87
N ARG A 159 -19.39 2.34 -1.66
CA ARG A 159 -19.74 3.72 -1.24
C ARG A 159 -20.70 3.72 -0.04
N GLU A 160 -21.71 2.89 -0.07
CA GLU A 160 -22.68 2.77 1.02
C GLU A 160 -22.06 2.22 2.30
N ARG A 161 -21.29 1.11 2.21
CA ARG A 161 -20.74 0.42 3.38
C ARG A 161 -19.52 1.12 3.99
N TYR A 162 -18.69 1.76 3.15
CA TYR A 162 -17.36 2.26 3.55
C TYR A 162 -17.14 3.76 3.24
N GLY A 163 -18.05 4.40 2.51
CA GLY A 163 -17.88 5.78 2.03
C GLY A 163 -16.96 5.88 0.80
N GLY A 164 -16.44 4.76 0.30
CA GLY A 164 -15.56 4.72 -0.86
C GLY A 164 -14.81 3.39 -1.01
N SER A 165 -14.08 3.26 -2.12
CA SER A 165 -13.40 2.01 -2.49
C SER A 165 -11.96 1.89 -2.00
N TYR A 166 -11.31 2.98 -1.62
CA TYR A 166 -9.91 2.95 -1.20
C TYR A 166 -9.73 2.35 0.20
N PHE A 167 -8.58 1.72 0.43
CA PHE A 167 -8.24 1.08 1.70
C PHE A 167 -8.42 1.99 2.92
N PHE A 168 -8.15 3.29 2.81
CA PHE A 168 -8.30 4.26 3.90
C PHE A 168 -9.77 4.57 4.25
N ASN A 169 -10.74 4.12 3.44
CA ASN A 169 -12.15 4.17 3.81
C ASN A 169 -12.54 3.03 4.77
N ALA A 170 -11.74 1.97 4.86
CA ALA A 170 -12.01 0.86 5.78
C ALA A 170 -11.98 1.34 7.25
N PRO A 171 -12.96 0.93 8.09
CA PRO A 171 -12.91 1.15 9.53
C PRO A 171 -11.61 0.68 10.15
N ALA A 172 -11.10 -0.48 9.73
CA ALA A 172 -9.86 -1.05 10.20
C ALA A 172 -8.64 -0.11 10.05
N PHE A 173 -8.61 0.73 9.00
CA PHE A 173 -7.53 1.71 8.82
C PHE A 173 -7.62 2.84 9.84
N LYS A 174 -8.84 3.31 10.11
CA LYS A 174 -9.11 4.40 11.07
C LYS A 174 -8.84 3.96 12.51
N ASP A 175 -9.23 2.74 12.85
CA ASP A 175 -9.12 2.19 14.22
C ASP A 175 -7.68 1.81 14.59
N ALA A 176 -6.80 1.63 13.60
CA ALA A 176 -5.47 1.06 13.83
C ALA A 176 -4.34 2.09 14.01
N GLU A 177 -4.64 3.37 13.88
CA GLU A 177 -3.66 4.47 14.00
C GLU A 177 -2.37 4.24 13.19
N PHE A 178 -2.26 4.83 12.02
CA PHE A 178 -1.08 4.71 11.16
C PHE A 178 -0.23 5.97 11.22
N SER A 179 1.07 5.81 11.49
CA SER A 179 2.05 6.87 11.24
C SER A 179 2.32 6.96 9.73
N LEU A 180 2.41 8.19 9.19
CA LEU A 180 2.69 8.43 7.78
C LEU A 180 4.17 8.70 7.57
N LEU A 181 4.81 7.90 6.69
CA LEU A 181 6.17 8.13 6.21
C LEU A 181 6.15 8.39 4.70
N ALA A 182 6.46 9.63 4.30
CA ALA A 182 6.50 10.03 2.90
C ALA A 182 7.94 10.14 2.39
N LEU A 183 8.29 9.32 1.37
CA LEU A 183 9.59 9.38 0.69
C LEU A 183 9.55 10.42 -0.42
N LYS A 184 10.42 11.42 -0.36
CA LYS A 184 10.48 12.51 -1.33
C LYS A 184 11.56 12.32 -2.41
N HIS A 185 12.69 11.69 -2.06
CA HIS A 185 13.83 11.57 -2.97
C HIS A 185 13.62 10.45 -3.99
N VAL A 186 13.80 10.76 -5.28
CA VAL A 186 13.68 9.81 -6.38
C VAL A 186 15.08 9.35 -6.80
N PHE A 187 15.33 8.02 -6.76
CA PHE A 187 16.65 7.43 -7.08
C PHE A 187 16.70 6.82 -8.48
N ARG A 188 15.55 6.46 -9.07
CA ARG A 188 15.49 5.69 -10.32
C ARG A 188 15.77 6.53 -11.57
N GLN A 189 15.48 7.82 -11.53
CA GLN A 189 15.62 8.76 -12.64
C GLN A 189 16.54 9.91 -12.24
N ALA A 190 17.54 10.21 -13.05
CA ALA A 190 18.50 11.29 -12.79
C ALA A 190 18.20 12.56 -13.60
N GLU A 191 17.44 12.46 -14.71
CA GLU A 191 17.16 13.63 -15.57
C GLU A 191 16.04 14.51 -14.98
N PRO A 192 16.36 15.77 -14.58
CA PRO A 192 15.39 16.65 -13.89
C PRO A 192 14.16 16.96 -14.74
N ARG A 193 14.33 17.15 -16.06
CA ARG A 193 13.22 17.47 -16.98
C ARG A 193 12.23 16.33 -17.09
N PHE A 194 12.71 15.09 -17.16
CA PHE A 194 11.87 13.90 -17.21
C PHE A 194 11.14 13.65 -15.87
N LEU A 195 11.82 13.93 -14.75
CA LEU A 195 11.20 13.88 -13.42
C LEU A 195 10.09 14.91 -13.26
N ALA A 196 10.27 16.12 -13.79
CA ALA A 196 9.23 17.16 -13.79
C ALA A 196 8.02 16.72 -14.61
N LEU A 197 8.25 16.20 -15.82
CA LEU A 197 7.19 15.67 -16.69
C LEU A 197 6.39 14.53 -16.02
N LEU A 198 7.07 13.53 -15.45
CA LEU A 198 6.42 12.45 -14.71
C LEU A 198 5.64 12.99 -13.49
N GLY A 199 6.16 14.04 -12.85
CA GLY A 199 5.48 14.72 -11.75
C GLY A 199 4.19 15.43 -12.20
N ALA A 200 4.22 16.10 -13.36
CA ALA A 200 3.06 16.75 -13.95
C ALA A 200 1.98 15.74 -14.35
N LEU A 201 2.36 14.67 -15.02
CA LEU A 201 1.46 13.54 -15.36
C LEU A 201 0.81 12.94 -14.13
N ARG A 202 1.60 12.65 -13.09
CA ARG A 202 1.12 12.06 -11.84
C ARG A 202 0.06 12.92 -11.14
N THR A 203 0.19 14.23 -11.19
CA THR A 203 -0.71 15.18 -10.50
C THR A 203 -1.80 15.75 -11.40
N GLY A 204 -1.86 15.33 -12.68
CA GLY A 204 -2.80 15.89 -13.66
C GLY A 204 -2.55 17.36 -14.02
N ARG A 205 -1.34 17.89 -13.75
CA ARG A 205 -0.95 19.29 -14.00
C ARG A 205 -0.03 19.39 -15.22
N VAL A 206 -0.47 18.80 -16.33
CA VAL A 206 0.28 18.80 -17.59
C VAL A 206 0.17 20.17 -18.26
N THR A 207 1.31 20.76 -18.63
CA THR A 207 1.38 22.04 -19.36
C THR A 207 1.46 21.79 -20.87
N PRO A 208 1.17 22.81 -21.72
CA PRO A 208 1.37 22.69 -23.19
C PRO A 208 2.81 22.32 -23.58
N ASN A 209 3.81 22.74 -22.81
CA ASN A 209 5.21 22.36 -23.03
C ASN A 209 5.45 20.86 -22.70
N ASP A 210 4.83 20.34 -21.66
CA ASP A 210 4.89 18.91 -21.33
C ASP A 210 4.24 18.05 -22.44
N GLU A 211 3.10 18.51 -22.98
CA GLU A 211 2.45 17.85 -24.12
C GLU A 211 3.33 17.84 -25.38
N ALA A 212 4.02 18.94 -25.66
CA ALA A 212 4.95 19.02 -26.81
C ALA A 212 6.09 18.00 -26.66
N VAL A 213 6.65 17.86 -25.46
CA VAL A 213 7.67 16.83 -25.16
C VAL A 213 7.13 15.43 -25.36
N LEU A 214 5.93 15.13 -24.86
CA LEU A 214 5.30 13.80 -25.05
C LEU A 214 5.05 13.47 -26.52
N ARG A 215 4.54 14.44 -27.31
CA ARG A 215 4.34 14.29 -28.76
C ARG A 215 5.66 14.01 -29.49
N GLY A 216 6.75 14.69 -29.09
CA GLY A 216 8.09 14.47 -29.64
C GLY A 216 8.61 13.04 -29.38
N LEU A 217 8.34 12.49 -28.20
CA LEU A 217 8.74 11.11 -27.85
C LEU A 217 7.97 10.04 -28.64
N VAL A 218 6.72 10.31 -29.00
CA VAL A 218 5.91 9.40 -29.85
C VAL A 218 6.39 9.42 -31.29
N SER A 219 6.69 10.59 -31.85
CA SER A 219 7.13 10.73 -33.26
C SER A 219 8.49 10.09 -33.52
N THR A 220 9.41 10.06 -32.55
CA THR A 220 10.72 9.41 -32.69
C THR A 220 10.64 7.89 -32.72
N ARG A 221 9.57 7.28 -32.16
CA ARG A 221 9.37 5.82 -32.18
C ARG A 221 8.83 5.30 -33.52
N SER A 222 8.05 6.10 -34.23
CA SER A 222 7.50 5.75 -35.55
C SER A 222 8.54 5.84 -36.68
N ALA A 223 9.73 6.37 -36.43
CA ALA A 223 10.81 6.47 -37.45
C ALA A 223 11.82 5.31 -37.38
N VAL A 224 11.60 4.30 -36.52
CA VAL A 224 12.49 3.15 -36.30
C VAL A 224 11.84 1.81 -36.72
N GLU A 225 10.60 1.84 -37.26
CA GLU A 225 9.96 0.75 -38.00
C GLU A 225 10.05 1.05 -39.51
#